data_d37dd7895e27121f0af4a1343a7c471b
#
_entry.id   d37dd7895e27121f0af4a1343a7c471b
#
_cell.length_a   1.000
_cell.length_b   1.000
_cell.length_c   1.000
_cell.angle_alpha   90.00
_cell.angle_beta   90.00
_cell.angle_gamma   90.00
#
_symmetry.space_group_name_H-M   'P 1'
#
loop_
_entity.id
_entity.type
_entity.pdbx_description
1 polymer ?
#
loop_
_entity_poly.entity_id
_entity_poly.type
_entity_poly.pdbx_seq_one_letter_code
_entity_poly.pdbx_strand_id
1 'polypeptide(L)'
;MAILEVSHIEKHFGRTNVLKDVSFSMEEGTALAIIGSSGKTTLLRCLNFLERPNGGTITVNGETLFDASTAGMEKDADLRRKRLHFGMVFQSFNLFPQYTALQNVTLAEQLLAQERPDFKQNKKKILEEIDAHGRQLLERMGLAERMDHYPHQLSGGQQQR
;
A
#
# COMPACT_ATOMS: atom_id res chain seq x y z
N MET A 1 1.36 -23.27 0.34
CA MET A 1 2.47 -22.58 1.05
C MET A 1 1.93 -21.19 1.40
N ALA A 2 2.02 -20.79 2.64
CA ALA A 2 1.44 -19.50 3.05
C ALA A 2 2.18 -18.33 2.37
N ILE A 3 1.42 -17.43 1.74
CA ILE A 3 1.95 -16.18 1.15
C ILE A 3 2.14 -15.12 2.24
N LEU A 4 1.30 -15.16 3.28
CA LEU A 4 1.36 -14.26 4.42
C LEU A 4 1.23 -15.06 5.71
N GLU A 5 2.15 -14.86 6.63
CA GLU A 5 2.09 -15.39 7.99
C GLU A 5 2.21 -14.25 8.98
N VAL A 6 1.26 -14.19 9.90
CA VAL A 6 1.16 -13.19 10.94
C VAL A 6 1.12 -13.92 12.27
N SER A 7 2.06 -13.63 13.16
CA SER A 7 2.18 -14.32 14.43
C SER A 7 2.29 -13.33 15.57
N HIS A 8 1.40 -13.50 16.55
CA HIS A 8 1.42 -12.77 17.84
C HIS A 8 1.44 -11.24 17.69
N ILE A 9 0.75 -10.68 16.66
CA ILE A 9 0.72 -9.23 16.47
C ILE A 9 -0.03 -8.55 17.61
N GLU A 10 0.67 -7.62 18.22
CA GLU A 10 0.16 -6.75 19.27
C GLU A 10 0.25 -5.29 18.85
N LYS A 11 -0.76 -4.49 19.21
CA LYS A 11 -0.73 -3.03 19.04
C LYS A 11 -1.45 -2.35 20.18
N HIS A 12 -0.77 -1.40 20.79
CA HIS A 12 -1.35 -0.50 21.78
C HIS A 12 -1.07 0.97 21.43
N PHE A 13 -1.97 1.85 21.83
CA PHE A 13 -1.83 3.30 21.79
C PHE A 13 -1.92 3.83 23.23
N GLY A 14 -0.80 4.26 23.76
CA GLY A 14 -0.71 4.59 25.18
C GLY A 14 -1.12 3.41 26.06
N ARG A 15 -2.20 3.55 26.82
CA ARG A 15 -2.72 2.48 27.71
C ARG A 15 -3.80 1.59 27.05
N THR A 16 -4.19 1.87 25.82
CA THR A 16 -5.27 1.15 25.14
C THR A 16 -4.70 0.05 24.26
N ASN A 17 -4.92 -1.22 24.61
CA ASN A 17 -4.57 -2.36 23.77
C ASN A 17 -5.65 -2.55 22.70
N VAL A 18 -5.26 -2.36 21.44
CA VAL A 18 -6.15 -2.47 20.27
C VAL A 18 -6.05 -3.85 19.62
N LEU A 19 -4.85 -4.37 19.47
CA LEU A 19 -4.60 -5.74 19.01
C LEU A 19 -3.91 -6.50 20.15
N LYS A 20 -4.46 -7.69 20.43
CA LYS A 20 -3.99 -8.55 21.52
C LYS A 20 -3.74 -9.93 20.94
N ASP A 21 -2.48 -10.22 20.63
CA ASP A 21 -2.08 -11.57 20.18
C ASP A 21 -2.84 -12.06 18.94
N VAL A 22 -2.74 -11.34 17.81
CA VAL A 22 -3.40 -11.70 16.57
C VAL A 22 -2.47 -12.57 15.72
N SER A 23 -2.91 -13.79 15.41
CA SER A 23 -2.17 -14.74 14.57
C SER A 23 -3.07 -15.34 13.50
N PHE A 24 -2.59 -15.40 12.25
CA PHE A 24 -3.24 -16.07 11.13
C PHE A 24 -2.25 -16.29 9.99
N SER A 25 -2.65 -17.14 9.06
CA SER A 25 -1.93 -17.31 7.78
C SER A 25 -2.89 -17.23 6.61
N MET A 26 -2.36 -16.88 5.45
CA MET A 26 -3.11 -16.81 4.20
C MET A 26 -2.32 -17.47 3.08
N GLU A 27 -2.96 -18.30 2.28
CA GLU A 27 -2.37 -18.93 1.11
C GLU A 27 -2.59 -18.09 -0.15
N GLU A 28 -1.72 -18.30 -1.14
CA GLU A 28 -1.86 -17.64 -2.43
C GLU A 28 -3.21 -17.96 -3.08
N GLY A 29 -3.84 -16.96 -3.71
CA GLY A 29 -5.13 -17.10 -4.38
C GLY A 29 -6.33 -17.16 -3.44
N THR A 30 -6.14 -17.03 -2.12
CA THR A 30 -7.24 -17.02 -1.15
C THR A 30 -7.60 -15.59 -0.73
N ALA A 31 -8.82 -15.45 -0.16
CA ALA A 31 -9.28 -14.21 0.45
C ALA A 31 -9.58 -14.44 1.93
N LEU A 32 -9.13 -13.51 2.79
CA LEU A 32 -9.38 -13.53 4.23
C LEU A 32 -10.30 -12.38 4.61
N ALA A 33 -11.43 -12.68 5.24
CA ALA A 33 -12.33 -11.69 5.80
C ALA A 33 -12.00 -11.42 7.27
N ILE A 34 -11.73 -10.16 7.61
CA ILE A 34 -11.49 -9.72 8.98
C ILE A 34 -12.77 -9.09 9.53
N ILE A 35 -13.41 -9.77 10.47
CA ILE A 35 -14.67 -9.36 11.09
C ILE A 35 -14.43 -9.03 12.57
N GLY A 36 -15.08 -8.01 13.07
CA GLY A 36 -14.97 -7.62 14.49
C GLY A 36 -15.50 -6.21 14.74
N SER A 37 -15.70 -5.87 15.99
CA SER A 37 -16.18 -4.55 16.43
C SER A 37 -15.11 -3.46 16.31
N SER A 38 -13.86 -3.77 16.58
CA SER A 38 -12.73 -2.82 16.60
C SER A 38 -11.43 -3.45 16.11
N GLY A 39 -10.39 -2.65 15.88
CA GLY A 39 -9.03 -3.13 15.57
C GLY A 39 -8.76 -3.49 14.10
N LYS A 40 -9.77 -3.71 13.25
CA LYS A 40 -9.60 -4.12 11.85
C LYS A 40 -8.69 -3.19 11.05
N THR A 41 -8.98 -1.91 11.07
CA THR A 41 -8.18 -0.90 10.37
C THR A 41 -6.77 -0.81 10.94
N THR A 42 -6.62 -0.96 12.25
CA THR A 42 -5.31 -1.00 12.92
C THR A 42 -4.50 -2.21 12.46
N LEU A 43 -5.12 -3.39 12.37
CA LEU A 43 -4.45 -4.59 11.87
C LEU A 43 -3.99 -4.39 10.40
N LEU A 44 -4.87 -3.92 9.51
CA LEU A 44 -4.50 -3.63 8.12
C LEU A 44 -3.37 -2.61 8.02
N ARG A 45 -3.37 -1.57 8.88
CA ARG A 45 -2.29 -0.59 8.94
C ARG A 45 -0.98 -1.17 9.48
N CYS A 46 -1.05 -2.15 10.38
CA CYS A 46 0.13 -2.87 10.83
C CYS A 46 0.71 -3.76 9.73
N LEU A 47 -0.14 -4.45 8.95
CA LEU A 47 0.30 -5.31 7.86
C LEU A 47 1.04 -4.53 6.76
N ASN A 48 0.58 -3.33 6.42
CA ASN A 48 1.21 -2.50 5.40
C ASN A 48 2.21 -1.46 5.96
N PHE A 49 2.61 -1.60 7.22
CA PHE A 49 3.59 -0.74 7.90
C PHE A 49 3.24 0.76 7.92
N LEU A 50 1.96 1.13 7.82
CA LEU A 50 1.47 2.48 8.15
C LEU A 50 1.42 2.70 9.66
N GLU A 51 1.20 1.61 10.42
CA GLU A 51 1.36 1.56 11.87
C GLU A 51 2.38 0.48 12.21
N ARG A 52 3.25 0.75 13.15
CA ARG A 52 4.22 -0.24 13.61
C ARG A 52 3.59 -1.09 14.71
N PRO A 53 3.56 -2.44 14.57
CA PRO A 53 3.17 -3.31 15.66
C PRO A 53 4.08 -3.14 16.88
N ASN A 54 3.58 -3.44 18.07
CA ASN A 54 4.37 -3.46 19.31
C ASN A 54 4.93 -4.85 19.63
N GLY A 55 4.34 -5.90 19.09
CA GLY A 55 4.76 -7.29 19.24
C GLY A 55 4.50 -8.13 18.00
N GLY A 56 5.11 -9.30 17.94
CA GLY A 56 4.90 -10.32 16.92
C GLY A 56 5.78 -10.21 15.68
N THR A 57 5.42 -11.00 14.67
CA THR A 57 6.15 -11.09 13.40
C THR A 57 5.20 -11.06 12.20
N ILE A 58 5.68 -10.53 11.07
CA ILE A 58 4.98 -10.54 9.78
C ILE A 58 5.95 -11.10 8.74
N THR A 59 5.57 -12.21 8.11
CA THR A 59 6.35 -12.89 7.07
C THR A 59 5.55 -12.95 5.78
N VAL A 60 6.16 -12.58 4.65
CA VAL A 60 5.56 -12.61 3.32
C VAL A 60 6.46 -13.41 2.39
N ASN A 61 5.90 -14.42 1.70
CA ASN A 61 6.64 -15.32 0.82
C ASN A 61 7.89 -15.96 1.48
N GLY A 62 7.82 -16.25 2.79
CA GLY A 62 8.93 -16.78 3.56
C GLY A 62 9.98 -15.76 4.00
N GLU A 63 9.84 -14.50 3.61
CA GLU A 63 10.69 -13.40 4.07
C GLU A 63 10.05 -12.69 5.27
N THR A 64 10.76 -12.61 6.40
CA THR A 64 10.29 -11.87 7.59
C THR A 64 10.46 -10.38 7.35
N LEU A 65 9.35 -9.70 7.12
CA LEU A 65 9.31 -8.25 6.93
C LEU A 65 9.32 -7.47 8.25
N PHE A 66 8.76 -8.04 9.30
CA PHE A 66 8.72 -7.43 10.62
C PHE A 66 8.95 -8.47 11.71
N ASP A 67 9.80 -8.12 12.67
CA ASP A 67 10.00 -8.84 13.91
C ASP A 67 10.16 -7.82 15.05
N ALA A 68 9.28 -7.88 16.04
CA ALA A 68 9.28 -6.96 17.16
C ALA A 68 10.57 -7.03 17.99
N SER A 69 11.24 -8.19 18.02
CA SER A 69 12.50 -8.38 18.78
C SER A 69 13.67 -7.58 18.18
N THR A 70 13.64 -7.32 16.88
CA THR A 70 14.67 -6.55 16.14
C THR A 70 14.18 -5.14 15.78
N ALA A 71 12.92 -4.84 16.05
CA ALA A 71 12.26 -3.60 15.71
C ALA A 71 12.88 -2.40 16.45
N GLY A 72 13.50 -1.51 15.72
CA GLY A 72 14.19 -0.30 16.22
C GLY A 72 15.44 0.05 15.45
N MET A 73 15.96 -0.91 14.67
CA MET A 73 17.16 -0.73 13.84
C MET A 73 16.85 -0.45 12.37
N GLU A 74 15.57 -0.38 11.99
CA GLU A 74 15.14 -0.24 10.60
C GLU A 74 15.26 1.20 10.11
N LYS A 75 15.82 1.36 8.91
CA LYS A 75 15.90 2.64 8.21
C LYS A 75 14.59 2.90 7.45
N ASP A 76 14.25 4.16 7.23
CA ASP A 76 13.06 4.55 6.45
C ASP A 76 13.04 3.94 5.03
N ALA A 77 14.21 3.74 4.41
CA ALA A 77 14.33 3.09 3.11
C ALA A 77 13.86 1.62 3.14
N ASP A 78 14.15 0.90 4.24
CA ASP A 78 13.74 -0.50 4.39
C ASP A 78 12.22 -0.58 4.59
N LEU A 79 11.64 0.34 5.36
CA LEU A 79 10.18 0.43 5.53
C LEU A 79 9.46 0.71 4.20
N ARG A 80 10.04 1.54 3.32
CA ARG A 80 9.46 1.79 1.98
C ARG A 80 9.43 0.52 1.14
N ARG A 81 10.50 -0.28 1.13
CA ARG A 81 10.56 -1.55 0.40
C ARG A 81 9.52 -2.54 0.93
N LYS A 82 9.39 -2.65 2.24
CA LYS A 82 8.40 -3.53 2.89
C LYS A 82 6.97 -3.15 2.52
N ARG A 83 6.65 -1.86 2.41
CA ARG A 83 5.34 -1.38 1.96
C ARG A 83 4.99 -1.80 0.54
N LEU A 84 5.96 -2.04 -0.33
CA LEU A 84 5.73 -2.48 -1.70
C LEU A 84 5.18 -3.92 -1.81
N HIS A 85 5.28 -4.72 -0.74
CA HIS A 85 4.67 -6.06 -0.70
C HIS A 85 3.14 -6.01 -0.54
N PHE A 86 2.57 -4.87 -0.16
CA PHE A 86 1.14 -4.72 0.12
C PHE A 86 0.54 -3.56 -0.67
N GLY A 87 -0.58 -3.82 -1.35
CA GLY A 87 -1.48 -2.77 -1.80
C GLY A 87 -2.52 -2.48 -0.72
N MET A 88 -2.92 -1.23 -0.53
CA MET A 88 -3.98 -0.86 0.40
C MET A 88 -5.06 -0.05 -0.30
N VAL A 89 -6.31 -0.51 -0.18
CA VAL A 89 -7.48 0.23 -0.61
C VAL A 89 -8.15 0.82 0.63
N PHE A 90 -8.28 2.13 0.67
CA PHE A 90 -8.90 2.85 1.78
C PHE A 90 -10.42 2.92 1.60
N GLN A 91 -11.15 3.10 2.70
CA GLN A 91 -12.61 3.29 2.68
C GLN A 91 -12.99 4.62 1.98
N SER A 92 -12.19 5.67 2.14
CA SER A 92 -12.24 6.88 1.33
C SER A 92 -11.26 6.74 0.18
N PHE A 93 -11.58 7.31 -0.98
CA PHE A 93 -10.78 7.14 -2.20
C PHE A 93 -9.34 7.66 -2.06
N ASN A 94 -9.08 8.60 -1.14
CA ASN A 94 -7.78 9.18 -0.80
C ASN A 94 -6.98 9.69 -2.02
N LEU A 95 -7.71 10.16 -3.04
CA LEU A 95 -7.08 10.80 -4.19
C LEU A 95 -6.54 12.18 -3.79
N PHE A 96 -5.40 12.53 -4.35
CA PHE A 96 -4.82 13.86 -4.21
C PHE A 96 -5.67 14.86 -5.00
N PRO A 97 -6.38 15.80 -4.35
CA PRO A 97 -7.34 16.68 -5.02
C PRO A 97 -6.70 17.65 -6.01
N GLN A 98 -5.41 17.94 -5.86
CA GLN A 98 -4.64 18.82 -6.72
C GLN A 98 -4.11 18.14 -7.99
N TYR A 99 -4.26 16.81 -8.11
CA TYR A 99 -3.79 16.03 -9.24
C TYR A 99 -4.96 15.52 -10.07
N THR A 100 -4.75 15.41 -11.39
CA THR A 100 -5.71 14.76 -12.30
C THR A 100 -5.78 13.26 -12.04
N ALA A 101 -6.74 12.56 -12.66
CA ALA A 101 -6.83 11.10 -12.57
C ALA A 101 -5.53 10.43 -13.03
N LEU A 102 -4.96 10.86 -14.15
CA LEU A 102 -3.70 10.33 -14.67
C LEU A 102 -2.53 10.59 -13.71
N GLN A 103 -2.45 11.80 -13.17
CA GLN A 103 -1.41 12.14 -12.20
C GLN A 103 -1.52 11.34 -10.90
N ASN A 104 -2.75 11.09 -10.42
CA ASN A 104 -2.97 10.22 -9.24
C ASN A 104 -2.49 8.79 -9.50
N VAL A 105 -2.77 8.24 -10.68
CA VAL A 105 -2.37 6.87 -11.05
C VAL A 105 -0.86 6.75 -11.22
N THR A 106 -0.20 7.75 -11.82
CA THR A 106 1.23 7.69 -12.15
C THR A 106 2.15 8.14 -11.03
N LEU A 107 1.64 8.82 -9.99
CA LEU A 107 2.44 9.43 -8.92
C LEU A 107 3.39 8.46 -8.23
N ALA A 108 2.89 7.30 -7.81
CA ALA A 108 3.71 6.32 -7.09
C ALA A 108 4.85 5.79 -7.95
N GLU A 109 4.57 5.48 -9.22
CA GLU A 109 5.56 4.99 -10.17
C GLU A 109 6.61 6.06 -10.48
N GLN A 110 6.20 7.33 -10.61
CA GLN A 110 7.12 8.46 -10.78
C GLN A 110 8.06 8.64 -9.57
N LEU A 111 7.54 8.48 -8.34
CA LEU A 111 8.34 8.58 -7.13
C LEU A 111 9.36 7.43 -7.03
N LEU A 112 8.95 6.21 -7.33
CA LEU A 112 9.86 5.05 -7.37
C LEU A 112 10.91 5.18 -8.47
N ALA A 113 10.54 5.71 -9.64
CA ALA A 113 11.46 5.92 -10.74
C ALA A 113 12.58 6.91 -10.37
N GLN A 114 12.32 7.89 -9.50
CA GLN A 114 13.34 8.84 -9.05
C GLN A 114 14.47 8.19 -8.23
N GLU A 115 14.22 7.02 -7.63
CA GLU A 115 15.22 6.26 -6.87
C GLU A 115 16.14 5.42 -7.79
N ARG A 116 15.82 5.32 -9.09
CA ARG A 116 16.62 4.56 -10.06
C ARG A 116 17.94 5.26 -10.38
N PRO A 117 19.05 4.51 -10.49
CA PRO A 117 20.35 5.08 -10.83
C PRO A 117 20.40 5.81 -12.18
N ASP A 118 19.61 5.30 -13.15
CA ASP A 118 19.54 5.79 -14.53
C ASP A 118 18.54 6.94 -14.73
N PHE A 119 17.78 7.32 -13.69
CA PHE A 119 16.69 8.30 -13.80
C PHE A 119 17.17 9.66 -14.34
N LYS A 120 18.31 10.17 -13.85
CA LYS A 120 18.82 11.48 -14.28
C LYS A 120 19.16 11.51 -15.76
N GLN A 121 19.67 10.41 -16.32
CA GLN A 121 20.08 10.30 -17.71
C GLN A 121 18.91 10.06 -18.64
N ASN A 122 17.91 9.27 -18.20
CA ASN A 122 16.78 8.82 -19.01
C ASN A 122 15.43 9.40 -18.57
N LYS A 123 15.45 10.50 -17.80
CA LYS A 123 14.26 11.07 -17.15
C LYS A 123 13.08 11.23 -18.11
N LYS A 124 13.30 11.81 -19.29
CA LYS A 124 12.23 12.07 -20.25
C LYS A 124 11.58 10.77 -20.72
N LYS A 125 12.38 9.79 -21.11
CA LYS A 125 11.91 8.49 -21.58
C LYS A 125 11.14 7.74 -20.49
N ILE A 126 11.68 7.71 -19.26
CA ILE A 126 11.05 7.05 -18.12
C ILE A 126 9.68 7.67 -17.80
N LEU A 127 9.57 8.99 -17.80
CA LEU A 127 8.30 9.67 -17.54
C LEU A 127 7.28 9.45 -18.67
N GLU A 128 7.71 9.40 -19.94
CA GLU A 128 6.85 9.07 -21.07
C GLU A 128 6.32 7.62 -20.97
N GLU A 129 7.16 6.66 -20.56
CA GLU A 129 6.76 5.27 -20.34
C GLU A 129 5.73 5.16 -19.19
N ILE A 130 5.93 5.88 -18.10
CA ILE A 130 5.00 5.91 -16.95
C ILE A 130 3.67 6.54 -17.36
N ASP A 131 3.68 7.65 -18.11
CA ASP A 131 2.46 8.30 -18.62
C ASP A 131 1.67 7.35 -19.53
N ALA A 132 2.35 6.70 -20.47
CA ALA A 132 1.74 5.72 -21.36
C ALA A 132 1.12 4.54 -20.57
N HIS A 133 1.80 4.03 -19.57
CA HIS A 133 1.29 2.97 -18.70
C HIS A 133 0.05 3.43 -17.92
N GLY A 134 0.10 4.62 -17.31
CA GLY A 134 -1.05 5.19 -16.60
C GLY A 134 -2.28 5.37 -17.50
N ARG A 135 -2.09 5.82 -18.75
CA ARG A 135 -3.16 5.93 -19.75
C ARG A 135 -3.79 4.58 -20.05
N GLN A 136 -2.98 3.55 -20.30
CA GLN A 136 -3.48 2.19 -20.52
C GLN A 136 -4.30 1.65 -19.35
N LEU A 137 -3.86 1.91 -18.11
CA LEU A 137 -4.60 1.51 -16.91
C LEU A 137 -5.97 2.19 -16.84
N LEU A 138 -6.03 3.51 -17.08
CA LEU A 138 -7.29 4.27 -17.10
C LEU A 138 -8.23 3.84 -18.24
N GLU A 139 -7.71 3.54 -19.42
CA GLU A 139 -8.49 2.97 -20.52
C GLU A 139 -9.12 1.62 -20.12
N ARG A 140 -8.34 0.71 -19.54
CA ARG A 140 -8.84 -0.60 -19.04
C ARG A 140 -9.93 -0.45 -17.98
N MET A 141 -9.90 0.62 -17.21
CA MET A 141 -10.92 0.95 -16.20
C MET A 141 -12.12 1.74 -16.79
N GLY A 142 -12.15 1.99 -18.10
CA GLY A 142 -13.20 2.76 -18.77
C GLY A 142 -13.19 4.25 -18.38
N LEU A 143 -11.99 4.81 -18.14
CA LEU A 143 -11.78 6.20 -17.74
C LEU A 143 -10.94 6.99 -18.77
N ALA A 144 -10.85 6.53 -20.03
CA ALA A 144 -10.08 7.16 -21.07
C ALA A 144 -10.39 8.67 -21.24
N GLU A 145 -11.67 9.04 -21.23
CA GLU A 145 -12.10 10.43 -21.37
C GLU A 145 -12.01 11.25 -20.09
N ARG A 146 -11.52 10.66 -19.00
CA ARG A 146 -11.45 11.27 -17.66
C ARG A 146 -10.03 11.46 -17.14
N MET A 147 -9.02 11.19 -17.96
CA MET A 147 -7.61 11.21 -17.56
C MET A 147 -7.16 12.56 -16.99
N ASP A 148 -7.68 13.65 -17.59
CA ASP A 148 -7.33 15.02 -17.23
C ASP A 148 -8.30 15.65 -16.21
N HIS A 149 -9.30 14.89 -15.71
CA HIS A 149 -10.24 15.36 -14.72
C HIS A 149 -9.64 15.27 -13.32
N TYR A 150 -9.97 16.25 -12.49
CA TYR A 150 -9.65 16.26 -11.06
C TYR A 150 -10.65 15.41 -10.26
N PRO A 151 -10.29 14.92 -9.06
CA PRO A 151 -11.17 14.09 -8.24
C PRO A 151 -12.58 14.65 -8.04
N HIS A 152 -12.73 15.95 -7.82
CA HIS A 152 -14.03 16.59 -7.63
C HIS A 152 -14.92 16.59 -8.90
N GLN A 153 -14.36 16.32 -10.05
CA GLN A 153 -15.07 16.21 -11.34
C GLN A 153 -15.47 14.77 -11.67
N LEU A 154 -15.08 13.81 -10.83
CA LEU A 154 -15.34 12.38 -11.00
C LEU A 154 -16.46 11.94 -10.06
N SER A 155 -17.35 11.07 -10.54
CA SER A 155 -18.33 10.42 -9.68
C SER A 155 -17.66 9.48 -8.68
N GLY A 156 -18.35 9.13 -7.56
CA GLY A 156 -17.79 8.21 -6.57
C GLY A 156 -17.35 6.87 -7.16
N GLY A 157 -18.13 6.28 -8.09
CA GLY A 157 -17.75 5.05 -8.79
C GLY A 157 -16.58 5.23 -9.76
N GLN A 158 -16.36 6.45 -10.31
CA GLN A 158 -15.17 6.76 -11.11
C GLN A 158 -13.93 6.93 -10.23
N GLN A 159 -14.08 7.54 -9.06
CA GLN A 159 -12.98 7.69 -8.10
C GLN A 159 -12.56 6.34 -7.48
N GLN A 160 -13.47 5.38 -7.39
CA GLN A 160 -13.21 4.05 -6.84
C GLN A 160 -12.42 3.16 -7.82
N ARG A 161 -12.63 3.32 -9.10
CA ARG A 161 -11.90 2.61 -10.17
C ARG A 161 -10.50 3.16 -10.37
#